data_6bf5fadf85b5f03322a8d97b1648298f
#
_entry.id   6bf5fadf85b5f03322a8d97b1648298f
#
_cell.length_a   1.000
_cell.length_b   1.000
_cell.length_c   1.000
_cell.angle_alpha   90.00
_cell.angle_beta   90.00
_cell.angle_gamma   90.00
#
_symmetry.space_group_name_H-M   'P 1'
#
loop_
_entity.id
_entity.type
_entity.pdbx_description
1 polymer ?
#
loop_
_entity_poly.entity_id
_entity_poly.type
_entity_poly.pdbx_seq_one_letter_code
_entity_poly.pdbx_strand_id
1 'polypeptide(L)' 'MGHHSLDHLDKKILQMVAEDARIPFLEVARECNVSGAAIHQRIQKLINLGVIKGSQFIID' A
#
# COMPACT_ATOMS: atom_id res chain seq x y z
N MET A 1 -14.35 -16.37 -7.24
CA MET A 1 -14.56 -15.63 -7.26
C MET A 1 -13.79 -14.67 -7.55
N GLY A 2 -13.27 -14.33 -8.25
CA GLY A 2 -12.47 -13.39 -8.61
C GLY A 2 -12.46 -12.23 -7.88
N HIS A 3 -12.67 -12.29 -6.70
CA HIS A 3 -12.70 -11.13 -6.05
C HIS A 3 -11.39 -10.78 -5.63
N HIS A 4 -11.22 -9.60 -5.27
CA HIS A 4 -10.02 -9.06 -4.88
C HIS A 4 -9.86 -9.38 -3.47
N SER A 5 -9.11 -10.36 -3.15
CA SER A 5 -8.91 -10.72 -1.83
C SER A 5 -7.80 -9.91 -1.31
N LEU A 6 -8.03 -9.07 -0.38
CA LEU A 6 -7.01 -8.25 0.25
C LEU A 6 -6.35 -9.05 1.36
N ASP A 7 -5.05 -9.18 1.29
CA ASP A 7 -4.27 -9.88 2.28
C ASP A 7 -4.17 -9.09 3.54
N HIS A 8 -3.66 -9.69 4.57
CA HIS A 8 -3.36 -9.00 5.83
C HIS A 8 -2.42 -7.84 5.57
N LEU A 9 -1.44 -8.04 4.71
CA LEU A 9 -0.50 -6.99 4.36
C LEU A 9 -1.21 -5.83 3.66
N ASP A 10 -2.09 -6.12 2.74
CA ASP A 10 -2.84 -5.09 2.04
C ASP A 10 -3.66 -4.26 3.02
N LYS A 11 -4.29 -4.91 3.96
CA LYS A 11 -5.12 -4.21 4.93
C LYS A 11 -4.29 -3.32 5.83
N LYS A 12 -3.10 -3.78 6.19
CA LYS A 12 -2.23 -2.98 7.01
C LYS A 12 -1.75 -1.74 6.26
N ILE A 13 -1.43 -1.90 4.98
CA ILE A 13 -1.03 -0.79 4.15
C ILE A 13 -2.15 0.24 4.08
N LEU A 14 -3.36 -0.23 3.85
CA LEU A 14 -4.51 0.68 3.73
C LEU A 14 -4.75 1.43 5.03
N GLN A 15 -4.58 0.76 6.14
CA GLN A 15 -4.76 1.41 7.44
C GLN A 15 -3.72 2.50 7.64
N MET A 16 -2.47 2.23 7.31
CA MET A 16 -1.41 3.20 7.49
C MET A 16 -1.60 4.42 6.59
N VAL A 17 -2.01 4.17 5.35
CA VAL A 17 -2.24 5.24 4.40
C VAL A 17 -3.47 6.06 4.78
N ALA A 18 -4.45 5.43 5.37
CA ALA A 18 -5.64 6.15 5.82
C ALA A 18 -5.31 7.09 6.94
N GLU A 19 -4.36 6.72 7.77
CA GLU A 19 -3.95 7.57 8.89
C GLU A 19 -3.02 8.68 8.43
N ASP A 20 -2.19 8.42 7.44
CA ASP A 20 -1.24 9.40 6.95
C ASP A 20 -1.04 9.17 5.46
N ALA A 21 -1.75 9.89 4.64
CA ALA A 21 -1.71 9.71 3.20
C ALA A 21 -0.36 10.07 2.61
N ARG A 22 0.48 10.76 3.36
CA ARG A 22 1.78 11.13 2.88
C ARG A 22 2.90 10.25 3.41
N ILE A 23 2.55 9.16 4.07
CA ILE A 23 3.57 8.31 4.66
C ILE A 23 4.47 7.76 3.55
N PRO A 24 5.79 7.82 3.71
CA PRO A 24 6.69 7.30 2.69
C PRO A 24 6.58 5.79 2.59
N PHE A 25 6.80 5.26 1.39
CA PHE A 25 6.73 3.82 1.18
C PHE A 25 7.70 3.07 2.09
N LEU A 26 8.87 3.64 2.33
CA LEU A 26 9.85 2.96 3.18
C LEU A 26 9.37 2.82 4.61
N GLU A 27 8.61 3.79 5.08
CA GLU A 27 8.05 3.67 6.43
C GLU A 27 7.01 2.57 6.48
N VAL A 28 6.18 2.49 5.44
CA VAL A 28 5.19 1.44 5.38
C VAL A 28 5.86 0.07 5.32
N ALA A 29 6.94 -0.03 4.55
CA ALA A 29 7.67 -1.28 4.44
C ALA A 29 8.25 -1.70 5.78
N ARG A 30 8.80 -0.74 6.50
CA ARG A 30 9.39 -0.99 7.80
C ARG A 30 8.36 -1.50 8.79
N GLU A 31 7.21 -0.82 8.82
CA GLU A 31 6.15 -1.22 9.74
C GLU A 31 5.57 -2.58 9.38
N CYS A 32 5.57 -2.91 8.11
CA CYS A 32 5.05 -4.19 7.66
C CYS A 32 6.10 -5.28 7.64
N ASN A 33 7.35 -4.91 7.93
CA ASN A 33 8.47 -5.85 7.99
C ASN A 33 8.68 -6.54 6.64
N VAL A 34 8.64 -5.78 5.57
CA VAL A 34 8.89 -6.29 4.22
C VAL A 34 9.80 -5.33 3.50
N SER A 35 10.28 -5.71 2.32
CA SER A 35 11.17 -4.86 1.57
C SER A 35 10.41 -3.71 0.90
N GLY A 36 11.12 -2.67 0.54
CA GLY A 36 10.51 -1.55 -0.17
C GLY A 36 9.94 -1.98 -1.50
N ALA A 37 10.61 -2.91 -2.18
CA ALA A 37 10.10 -3.39 -3.47
C ALA A 37 8.77 -4.11 -3.29
N ALA A 38 8.66 -4.89 -2.23
CA ALA A 38 7.41 -5.62 -1.97
C ALA A 38 6.27 -4.65 -1.70
N ILE A 39 6.55 -3.60 -0.94
CA ILE A 39 5.54 -2.60 -0.64
C ILE A 39 5.14 -1.87 -1.92
N HIS A 40 6.11 -1.51 -2.74
CA HIS A 40 5.81 -0.79 -3.98
C HIS A 40 4.89 -1.63 -4.86
N GLN A 41 5.14 -2.91 -4.96
CA GLN A 41 4.30 -3.78 -5.76
C GLN A 41 2.89 -3.88 -5.21
N ARG A 42 2.76 -3.94 -3.89
CA ARG A 42 1.44 -4.02 -3.28
C ARG A 42 0.66 -2.72 -3.47
N ILE A 43 1.34 -1.60 -3.34
CA ILE A 43 0.67 -0.33 -3.51
C ILE A 43 0.24 -0.15 -4.96
N GLN A 44 1.07 -0.57 -5.92
CA GLN A 44 0.69 -0.53 -7.32
C GLN A 44 -0.53 -1.39 -7.57
N LYS A 45 -0.59 -2.55 -6.97
CA LYS A 45 -1.74 -3.41 -7.10
C LYS A 45 -3.00 -2.73 -6.59
N LEU A 46 -2.89 -2.10 -5.44
CA LEU A 46 -4.06 -1.44 -4.83
C LEU A 46 -4.52 -0.24 -5.66
N ILE A 47 -3.58 0.47 -6.27
CA ILE A 47 -3.91 1.56 -7.15
C ILE A 47 -4.64 1.02 -8.37
N ASN A 48 -4.13 -0.05 -8.95
CA ASN A 48 -4.74 -0.64 -10.14
C ASN A 48 -6.12 -1.18 -9.88
N LEU A 49 -6.38 -1.61 -8.67
CA LEU A 49 -7.70 -2.09 -8.30
C LEU A 49 -8.65 -0.98 -7.95
N GLY A 50 -8.16 0.25 -7.94
CA GLY A 50 -9.00 1.39 -7.58
C GLY A 50 -9.24 1.56 -6.10
N VAL A 51 -8.52 0.82 -5.29
CA VAL A 51 -8.68 0.90 -3.84
C VAL A 51 -7.99 2.15 -3.30
N ILE A 52 -6.86 2.54 -3.91
CA ILE A 52 -6.13 3.70 -3.50
C ILE A 52 -6.02 4.64 -4.69
N LYS A 53 -6.09 5.92 -4.44
CA LYS A 53 -5.88 6.89 -5.48
C LYS A 53 -4.41 7.23 -5.53
N GLY A 54 -3.77 6.87 -6.61
CA GLY A 54 -2.33 6.97 -6.72
C GLY A 54 -1.77 8.36 -6.62
N SER A 55 -2.53 9.34 -6.98
CA SER A 55 -2.02 10.70 -6.97
C SER A 55 -1.72 11.20 -5.58
N GLN A 56 -2.15 10.48 -4.58
CA GLN A 56 -1.91 10.88 -3.21
C GLN A 56 -0.54 10.46 -2.72
N PHE A 57 0.15 9.59 -3.42
CA PHE A 57 1.39 9.05 -2.90
C PHE A 57 2.61 9.74 -3.42
N ILE A 58 3.59 9.90 -2.56
CA ILE A 58 4.80 10.47 -2.90
C ILE A 58 5.71 9.40 -3.28
N ILE A 59 6.11 9.31 -4.45
CA ILE A 59 6.96 8.30 -4.80
C ILE A 59 8.24 8.86 -4.90
N ASP A 60 9.10 8.66 -4.33
CA ASP A 60 10.27 9.17 -4.42
C ASP A 60 11.08 8.62 -4.57
#